data_ad66ecb380151ce9f3370a28634d7ee4
#
_entry.id   ad66ecb380151ce9f3370a28634d7ee4
#
_cell.length_a   1.000
_cell.length_b   1.000
_cell.length_c   1.000
_cell.angle_alpha   90.00
_cell.angle_beta   90.00
_cell.angle_gamma   90.00
#
_symmetry.space_group_name_H-M   'P 1'
#
loop_
_entity.id
_entity.type
_entity.pdbx_description
1 polymer ?
#
loop_
_entity_poly.entity_id
_entity_poly.type
_entity_poly.pdbx_seq_one_letter_code
_entity_poly.pdbx_strand_id
1 'polypeptide(L)'
;MGNANNENEKAIAMSHDFQFQNAVAVVTGGTQGLGEAIARTFAERGAKGLVICGRNAERGHAVAREISNQGCQTEFVQADLESVEEARQVTARADNVFGRVDVLVNAAGITDRGTIFDTSPELFDRMFAVNVRAPFFLMQEAAKIMRRERIEGAMVNILSMSAHGGQPFITAYSGSKGALATLTKNAAFSLMPWRIRVNALNIGWMNTPGEDRIMKTYHDAKDGWLEKAAKEQPFGRLLDPKEVARAVAFLTSGESGMMTGSVIDFDQSVAGCYESAPHPSTPPQY
;
A
#
# COMPACT_ATOMS: atom_id res chain seq x y z
N MET A 1 -4.83 -35.39 -25.58
CA MET A 1 -4.51 -33.94 -25.48
C MET A 1 -5.14 -33.23 -24.27
N GLY A 2 -6.00 -33.89 -23.49
CA GLY A 2 -6.67 -33.27 -22.33
C GLY A 2 -5.90 -33.20 -21.01
N ASN A 3 -4.89 -34.06 -20.79
CA ASN A 3 -4.19 -34.11 -19.50
C ASN A 3 -3.07 -33.06 -19.34
N ALA A 4 -2.39 -32.69 -20.43
CA ALA A 4 -1.28 -31.74 -20.37
C ALA A 4 -1.72 -30.29 -20.06
N ASN A 5 -2.92 -29.90 -20.51
CA ASN A 5 -3.46 -28.56 -20.19
C ASN A 5 -3.88 -28.46 -18.72
N ASN A 6 -4.42 -29.52 -18.16
CA ASN A 6 -4.86 -29.56 -16.75
C ASN A 6 -3.67 -29.59 -15.77
N GLU A 7 -2.58 -30.21 -16.13
CA GLU A 7 -1.33 -30.20 -15.35
C GLU A 7 -0.61 -28.85 -15.44
N ASN A 8 -0.61 -28.21 -16.61
CA ASN A 8 -0.09 -26.85 -16.76
C ASN A 8 -0.93 -25.80 -16.03
N GLU A 9 -2.25 -25.89 -16.07
CA GLU A 9 -3.12 -24.99 -15.29
C GLU A 9 -2.95 -25.19 -13.78
N LYS A 10 -2.79 -26.44 -13.32
CA LYS A 10 -2.47 -26.73 -11.92
C LYS A 10 -1.06 -26.29 -11.52
N ALA A 11 -0.07 -26.45 -12.41
CA ALA A 11 1.30 -25.97 -12.16
C ALA A 11 1.36 -24.43 -12.13
N ILE A 12 0.62 -23.75 -12.99
CA ILE A 12 0.49 -22.28 -12.99
C ILE A 12 -0.25 -21.81 -11.72
N ALA A 13 -1.35 -22.47 -11.31
CA ALA A 13 -2.05 -22.17 -10.07
C ALA A 13 -1.15 -22.40 -8.84
N MET A 14 -0.40 -23.52 -8.81
CA MET A 14 0.57 -23.79 -7.74
C MET A 14 1.74 -22.80 -7.69
N SER A 15 2.13 -22.20 -8.82
CA SER A 15 3.20 -21.18 -8.85
C SER A 15 2.77 -19.87 -8.21
N HIS A 16 1.47 -19.54 -8.19
CA HIS A 16 0.94 -18.36 -7.50
C HIS A 16 0.77 -18.58 -5.99
N ASP A 17 0.53 -19.81 -5.54
CA ASP A 17 0.27 -20.12 -4.12
C ASP A 17 1.51 -20.00 -3.22
N PHE A 18 2.74 -20.01 -3.79
CA PHE A 18 3.99 -19.95 -3.02
C PHE A 18 4.92 -18.79 -3.44
N GLN A 19 4.35 -17.72 -3.99
CA GLN A 19 5.10 -16.57 -4.51
C GLN A 19 6.01 -15.90 -3.48
N PHE A 20 5.66 -15.97 -2.19
CA PHE A 20 6.41 -15.39 -1.06
C PHE A 20 7.01 -16.43 -0.13
N GLN A 21 7.18 -17.67 -0.61
CA GLN A 21 7.77 -18.74 0.21
C GLN A 21 9.12 -18.29 0.80
N ASN A 22 9.22 -18.38 2.13
CA ASN A 22 10.35 -17.92 2.93
C ASN A 22 10.53 -16.38 3.04
N ALA A 23 9.69 -15.57 2.42
CA ALA A 23 9.78 -14.13 2.54
C ALA A 23 9.18 -13.62 3.85
N VAL A 24 9.79 -12.59 4.42
CA VAL A 24 9.29 -11.81 5.55
C VAL A 24 8.89 -10.43 5.05
N ALA A 25 7.63 -10.06 5.27
CA ALA A 25 7.13 -8.77 4.85
C ALA A 25 6.77 -7.86 6.04
N VAL A 26 7.05 -6.57 5.88
CA VAL A 26 6.62 -5.50 6.78
C VAL A 26 5.55 -4.68 6.07
N VAL A 27 4.37 -4.54 6.70
CA VAL A 27 3.25 -3.79 6.14
C VAL A 27 2.76 -2.74 7.14
N THR A 28 2.99 -1.46 6.85
CA THR A 28 2.48 -0.40 7.71
C THR A 28 1.00 -0.15 7.45
N GLY A 29 0.26 0.23 8.51
CA GLY A 29 -1.20 0.37 8.42
C GLY A 29 -1.93 -0.97 8.21
N GLY A 30 -1.30 -2.09 8.56
CA GLY A 30 -1.77 -3.46 8.32
C GLY A 30 -2.94 -3.92 9.18
N THR A 31 -3.59 -3.03 9.92
CA THR A 31 -4.66 -3.37 10.87
C THR A 31 -6.07 -3.11 10.35
N GLN A 32 -6.22 -2.58 9.14
CA GLN A 32 -7.50 -2.33 8.46
C GLN A 32 -7.30 -1.99 6.98
N GLY A 33 -8.39 -2.06 6.21
CA GLY A 33 -8.45 -1.56 4.83
C GLY A 33 -7.38 -2.15 3.92
N LEU A 34 -6.68 -1.29 3.17
CA LEU A 34 -5.69 -1.73 2.20
C LEU A 34 -4.51 -2.46 2.84
N GLY A 35 -3.95 -1.93 3.93
CA GLY A 35 -2.80 -2.56 4.59
C GLY A 35 -3.12 -3.96 5.10
N GLU A 36 -4.31 -4.17 5.67
CA GLU A 36 -4.79 -5.49 6.07
C GLU A 36 -4.97 -6.42 4.86
N ALA A 37 -5.59 -5.93 3.77
CA ALA A 37 -5.77 -6.72 2.56
C ALA A 37 -4.40 -7.16 1.97
N ILE A 38 -3.39 -6.29 2.01
CA ILE A 38 -2.02 -6.62 1.57
C ILE A 38 -1.41 -7.69 2.48
N ALA A 39 -1.50 -7.54 3.81
CA ALA A 39 -0.95 -8.52 4.76
C ALA A 39 -1.59 -9.90 4.57
N ARG A 40 -2.91 -9.97 4.40
CA ARG A 40 -3.63 -11.22 4.12
C ARG A 40 -3.20 -11.83 2.78
N THR A 41 -3.06 -11.01 1.74
CA THR A 41 -2.59 -11.49 0.42
C THR A 41 -1.19 -12.09 0.49
N PHE A 42 -0.28 -11.50 1.26
CA PHE A 42 1.05 -12.09 1.45
C PHE A 42 1.00 -13.42 2.20
N ALA A 43 0.18 -13.53 3.25
CA ALA A 43 -0.03 -14.78 3.97
C ALA A 43 -0.62 -15.88 3.06
N GLU A 44 -1.67 -15.56 2.30
CA GLU A 44 -2.31 -16.45 1.32
C GLU A 44 -1.33 -16.93 0.25
N ARG A 45 -0.32 -16.12 -0.09
CA ARG A 45 0.73 -16.44 -1.06
C ARG A 45 2.00 -17.00 -0.44
N GLY A 46 1.92 -17.53 0.78
CA GLY A 46 2.94 -18.33 1.41
C GLY A 46 4.06 -17.56 2.11
N ALA A 47 3.84 -16.28 2.50
CA ALA A 47 4.80 -15.55 3.30
C ALA A 47 5.15 -16.32 4.59
N LYS A 48 6.44 -16.40 4.93
CA LYS A 48 6.93 -17.05 6.13
C LYS A 48 6.59 -16.27 7.39
N GLY A 49 6.66 -14.95 7.30
CA GLY A 49 6.40 -14.07 8.43
C GLY A 49 5.95 -12.68 8.00
N LEU A 50 5.15 -12.07 8.85
CA LEU A 50 4.66 -10.71 8.67
C LEU A 50 4.90 -9.87 9.92
N VAL A 51 5.22 -8.60 9.71
CA VAL A 51 5.09 -7.57 10.74
C VAL A 51 4.11 -6.54 10.25
N ILE A 52 3.04 -6.33 11.00
CA ILE A 52 2.05 -5.29 10.75
C ILE A 52 2.10 -4.23 11.85
N CYS A 53 1.80 -2.99 11.52
CA CYS A 53 1.71 -1.95 12.55
C CYS A 53 0.48 -1.06 12.40
N GLY A 54 0.13 -0.40 13.49
CA GLY A 54 -0.96 0.57 13.57
C GLY A 54 -1.16 1.07 14.98
N ARG A 55 -2.00 2.08 15.17
CA ARG A 55 -2.21 2.73 16.48
C ARG A 55 -3.17 1.97 17.40
N ASN A 56 -4.11 1.21 16.84
CA ASN A 56 -5.12 0.48 17.62
C ASN A 56 -4.60 -0.92 17.98
N ALA A 57 -4.25 -1.13 19.24
CA ALA A 57 -3.67 -2.37 19.74
C ALA A 57 -4.64 -3.55 19.64
N GLU A 58 -5.90 -3.38 20.03
CA GLU A 58 -6.90 -4.44 20.03
C GLU A 58 -7.10 -5.01 18.61
N ARG A 59 -7.36 -4.13 17.63
CA ARG A 59 -7.52 -4.52 16.25
C ARG A 59 -6.24 -5.11 15.66
N GLY A 60 -5.08 -4.52 15.97
CA GLY A 60 -3.78 -5.02 15.50
C GLY A 60 -3.51 -6.45 15.98
N HIS A 61 -3.71 -6.72 17.25
CA HIS A 61 -3.56 -8.07 17.80
C HIS A 61 -4.59 -9.06 17.24
N ALA A 62 -5.83 -8.60 16.99
CA ALA A 62 -6.85 -9.45 16.36
C ALA A 62 -6.43 -9.89 14.96
N VAL A 63 -6.06 -8.94 14.09
CA VAL A 63 -5.60 -9.23 12.71
C VAL A 63 -4.36 -10.13 12.72
N ALA A 64 -3.37 -9.85 13.57
CA ALA A 64 -2.17 -10.67 13.65
C ALA A 64 -2.48 -12.11 14.06
N ARG A 65 -3.37 -12.33 15.05
CA ARG A 65 -3.80 -13.67 15.46
C ARG A 65 -4.55 -14.40 14.34
N GLU A 66 -5.47 -13.73 13.65
CA GLU A 66 -6.23 -14.33 12.56
C GLU A 66 -5.32 -14.81 11.43
N ILE A 67 -4.34 -13.98 11.01
CA ILE A 67 -3.37 -14.36 9.97
C ILE A 67 -2.46 -15.49 10.47
N SER A 68 -2.01 -15.43 11.73
CA SER A 68 -1.16 -16.49 12.31
C SER A 68 -1.88 -17.83 12.37
N ASN A 69 -3.17 -17.84 12.68
CA ASN A 69 -4.00 -19.05 12.68
C ASN A 69 -4.17 -19.68 11.29
N GLN A 70 -3.90 -18.92 10.23
CA GLN A 70 -3.89 -19.39 8.84
C GLN A 70 -2.51 -19.90 8.39
N GLY A 71 -1.52 -19.93 9.28
CA GLY A 71 -0.21 -20.52 9.04
C GLY A 71 0.93 -19.53 8.74
N CYS A 72 0.67 -18.22 8.72
CA CYS A 72 1.73 -17.21 8.55
C CYS A 72 2.01 -16.50 9.87
N GLN A 73 3.16 -16.76 10.49
CA GLN A 73 3.55 -16.08 11.75
C GLN A 73 3.49 -14.56 11.57
N THR A 74 2.62 -13.89 12.33
CA THR A 74 2.38 -12.47 12.21
C THR A 74 2.56 -11.75 13.53
N GLU A 75 3.43 -10.76 13.53
CA GLU A 75 3.72 -9.89 14.67
C GLU A 75 3.00 -8.55 14.48
N PHE A 76 2.42 -8.04 15.56
CA PHE A 76 1.86 -6.70 15.58
C PHE A 76 2.74 -5.77 16.41
N VAL A 77 3.02 -4.60 15.87
CA VAL A 77 3.70 -3.50 16.58
C VAL A 77 2.73 -2.33 16.70
N GLN A 78 2.39 -1.95 17.92
CA GLN A 78 1.68 -0.69 18.13
C GLN A 78 2.66 0.44 17.87
N ALA A 79 2.37 1.28 16.88
CA ALA A 79 3.23 2.39 16.50
C ALA A 79 2.43 3.60 16.00
N ASP A 80 2.82 4.77 16.46
CA ASP A 80 2.46 6.04 15.85
C ASP A 80 3.58 6.50 14.91
N LEU A 81 3.28 6.50 13.62
CA LEU A 81 4.26 6.84 12.59
C LEU A 81 4.59 8.34 12.52
N GLU A 82 4.02 9.18 13.38
CA GLU A 82 4.54 10.52 13.64
C GLU A 82 5.90 10.47 14.34
N SER A 83 6.18 9.40 15.08
CA SER A 83 7.47 9.14 15.74
C SER A 83 8.40 8.34 14.83
N VAL A 84 9.59 8.90 14.56
CA VAL A 84 10.64 8.19 13.81
C VAL A 84 11.12 6.95 14.58
N GLU A 85 11.19 7.05 15.89
CA GLU A 85 11.64 5.95 16.75
C GLU A 85 10.65 4.78 16.69
N GLU A 86 9.36 5.06 16.78
CA GLU A 86 8.32 4.02 16.67
C GLU A 86 8.27 3.42 15.25
N ALA A 87 8.48 4.23 14.20
CA ALA A 87 8.61 3.73 12.84
C ALA A 87 9.80 2.75 12.70
N ARG A 88 10.95 3.06 13.30
CA ARG A 88 12.11 2.16 13.32
C ARG A 88 11.86 0.87 14.08
N GLN A 89 11.09 0.90 15.17
CA GLN A 89 10.74 -0.29 15.94
C GLN A 89 9.94 -1.31 15.10
N VAL A 90 9.19 -0.87 14.09
CA VAL A 90 8.44 -1.77 13.19
C VAL A 90 9.39 -2.67 12.40
N THR A 91 10.42 -2.10 11.78
CA THR A 91 11.43 -2.89 11.04
C THR A 91 12.35 -3.66 11.98
N ALA A 92 12.69 -3.09 13.12
CA ALA A 92 13.47 -3.78 14.17
C ALA A 92 12.74 -5.02 14.70
N ARG A 93 11.40 -5.00 14.78
CA ARG A 93 10.63 -6.20 15.15
C ARG A 93 10.80 -7.33 14.15
N ALA A 94 10.78 -7.02 12.85
CA ALA A 94 11.01 -8.03 11.81
C ALA A 94 12.43 -8.62 11.91
N ASP A 95 13.43 -7.78 12.14
CA ASP A 95 14.80 -8.20 12.33
C ASP A 95 14.96 -9.09 13.59
N ASN A 96 14.41 -8.68 14.72
CA ASN A 96 14.51 -9.42 15.98
C ASN A 96 13.81 -10.79 15.93
N VAL A 97 12.67 -10.91 15.25
CA VAL A 97 11.89 -12.14 15.23
C VAL A 97 12.31 -13.07 14.10
N PHE A 98 12.58 -12.51 12.93
CA PHE A 98 12.81 -13.30 11.71
C PHE A 98 14.25 -13.21 11.19
N GLY A 99 15.06 -12.24 11.67
CA GLY A 99 16.42 -11.99 11.21
C GLY A 99 16.51 -11.36 9.82
N ARG A 100 15.38 -10.98 9.21
CA ARG A 100 15.34 -10.53 7.82
C ARG A 100 14.12 -9.67 7.49
N VAL A 101 14.23 -8.91 6.42
CA VAL A 101 13.12 -8.25 5.73
C VAL A 101 13.32 -8.47 4.23
N ASP A 102 12.32 -9.03 3.55
CA ASP A 102 12.34 -9.24 2.10
C ASP A 102 11.46 -8.21 1.39
N VAL A 103 10.37 -7.83 2.04
CA VAL A 103 9.38 -6.91 1.49
C VAL A 103 9.03 -5.84 2.51
N LEU A 104 8.97 -4.58 2.06
CA LEU A 104 8.40 -3.47 2.82
C LEU A 104 7.24 -2.84 2.03
N VAL A 105 6.09 -2.69 2.66
CA VAL A 105 4.97 -1.94 2.10
C VAL A 105 4.59 -0.78 3.02
N ASN A 106 4.80 0.43 2.56
CA ASN A 106 4.36 1.64 3.22
C ASN A 106 2.91 1.94 2.81
N ALA A 107 1.93 1.33 3.52
CA ALA A 107 0.51 1.50 3.26
C ALA A 107 -0.20 2.40 4.29
N ALA A 108 0.46 2.75 5.38
CA ALA A 108 -0.07 3.73 6.32
C ALA A 108 -0.10 5.14 5.71
N GLY A 109 -1.13 5.89 6.06
CA GLY A 109 -1.24 7.29 5.66
C GLY A 109 -2.43 7.97 6.36
N ILE A 110 -2.37 9.28 6.41
CA ILE A 110 -3.46 10.14 6.86
C ILE A 110 -3.88 11.06 5.72
N THR A 111 -5.16 11.39 5.68
CA THR A 111 -5.79 12.19 4.61
C THR A 111 -6.70 13.27 5.18
N ASP A 112 -6.36 13.81 6.35
CA ASP A 112 -7.13 14.89 6.96
C ASP A 112 -7.26 16.08 6.02
N ARG A 113 -8.36 16.79 6.09
CA ARG A 113 -8.71 17.85 5.14
C ARG A 113 -8.12 19.19 5.57
N GLY A 114 -7.67 19.95 4.58
CA GLY A 114 -7.20 21.32 4.73
C GLY A 114 -6.93 21.92 3.35
N THR A 115 -7.33 23.18 3.20
CA THR A 115 -7.13 23.99 1.97
C THR A 115 -5.86 24.82 2.07
N ILE A 116 -5.51 25.54 0.99
CA ILE A 116 -4.41 26.52 1.03
C ILE A 116 -4.66 27.66 2.03
N PHE A 117 -5.89 27.87 2.44
CA PHE A 117 -6.27 28.97 3.32
C PHE A 117 -6.32 28.59 4.82
N ASP A 118 -6.55 27.31 5.13
CA ASP A 118 -6.88 26.87 6.49
C ASP A 118 -6.08 25.66 7.00
N THR A 119 -5.16 25.11 6.21
CA THR A 119 -4.25 24.08 6.69
C THR A 119 -3.35 24.62 7.78
N SER A 120 -3.49 24.14 9.02
CA SER A 120 -2.62 24.57 10.12
C SER A 120 -1.20 23.98 9.99
N PRO A 121 -0.18 24.63 10.57
CA PRO A 121 1.19 24.09 10.62
C PRO A 121 1.24 22.67 11.20
N GLU A 122 0.48 22.42 12.28
CA GLU A 122 0.44 21.13 12.97
C GLU A 122 -0.14 20.03 12.08
N LEU A 123 -1.20 20.34 11.32
CA LEU A 123 -1.77 19.40 10.34
C LEU A 123 -0.78 19.11 9.23
N PHE A 124 -0.12 20.15 8.70
CA PHE A 124 0.90 20.03 7.66
C PHE A 124 2.07 19.15 8.13
N ASP A 125 2.63 19.44 9.29
CA ASP A 125 3.77 18.71 9.86
C ASP A 125 3.41 17.25 10.14
N ARG A 126 2.24 16.98 10.71
CA ARG A 126 1.72 15.64 10.95
C ARG A 126 1.54 14.87 9.64
N MET A 127 0.99 15.52 8.61
CA MET A 127 0.81 14.93 7.29
C MET A 127 2.14 14.47 6.69
N PHE A 128 3.16 15.33 6.74
CA PHE A 128 4.50 15.01 6.25
C PHE A 128 5.22 14.00 7.15
N ALA A 129 5.01 14.05 8.45
CA ALA A 129 5.58 13.07 9.38
C ALA A 129 5.12 11.65 9.04
N VAL A 130 3.82 11.44 8.87
CA VAL A 130 3.24 10.11 8.61
C VAL A 130 3.42 9.68 7.15
N ASN A 131 3.14 10.57 6.19
CA ASN A 131 3.07 10.19 4.79
C ASN A 131 4.44 10.23 4.06
N VAL A 132 5.44 10.90 4.61
CA VAL A 132 6.74 11.11 3.96
C VAL A 132 7.89 10.65 4.83
N ARG A 133 8.02 11.23 6.04
CA ARG A 133 9.15 10.98 6.93
C ARG A 133 9.19 9.53 7.41
N ALA A 134 8.09 8.98 7.86
CA ALA A 134 8.02 7.59 8.31
C ALA A 134 8.36 6.59 7.19
N PRO A 135 7.75 6.65 5.98
CA PRO A 135 8.16 5.81 4.86
C PRO A 135 9.66 5.91 4.52
N PHE A 136 10.24 7.10 4.58
CA PHE A 136 11.67 7.29 4.33
C PHE A 136 12.52 6.48 5.31
N PHE A 137 12.27 6.61 6.61
CA PHE A 137 13.05 5.89 7.63
C PHE A 137 12.76 4.39 7.66
N LEU A 138 11.54 3.97 7.37
CA LEU A 138 11.20 2.55 7.19
C LEU A 138 11.97 1.95 6.00
N MET A 139 12.02 2.63 4.85
CA MET A 139 12.83 2.20 3.71
C MET A 139 14.33 2.16 4.06
N GLN A 140 14.83 3.13 4.81
CA GLN A 140 16.21 3.17 5.25
C GLN A 140 16.58 1.96 6.12
N GLU A 141 15.77 1.65 7.13
CA GLU A 141 16.05 0.53 8.03
C GLU A 141 15.86 -0.83 7.31
N ALA A 142 14.82 -0.98 6.50
CA ALA A 142 14.64 -2.18 5.69
C ALA A 142 15.81 -2.40 4.72
N ALA A 143 16.30 -1.33 4.06
CA ALA A 143 17.45 -1.42 3.15
C ALA A 143 18.74 -1.84 3.88
N LYS A 144 18.97 -1.38 5.12
CA LYS A 144 20.11 -1.82 5.94
C LYS A 144 20.04 -3.32 6.21
N ILE A 145 18.87 -3.84 6.59
CA ILE A 145 18.65 -5.27 6.84
C ILE A 145 18.83 -6.06 5.56
N MET A 146 18.16 -5.67 4.46
CA MET A 146 18.29 -6.33 3.16
C MET A 146 19.75 -6.40 2.70
N ARG A 147 20.51 -5.31 2.83
CA ARG A 147 21.92 -5.27 2.46
C ARG A 147 22.77 -6.19 3.34
N ARG A 148 22.55 -6.19 4.65
CA ARG A 148 23.28 -7.05 5.59
C ARG A 148 23.06 -8.53 5.29
N GLU A 149 21.83 -8.91 5.03
CA GLU A 149 21.42 -10.28 4.73
C GLU A 149 21.59 -10.68 3.26
N ARG A 150 22.04 -9.75 2.40
CA ARG A 150 22.21 -9.94 0.94
C ARG A 150 20.90 -10.34 0.25
N ILE A 151 19.80 -9.72 0.66
CA ILE A 151 18.47 -9.95 0.11
C ILE A 151 18.23 -8.97 -1.04
N GLU A 152 17.88 -9.49 -2.21
CA GLU A 152 17.40 -8.73 -3.36
C GLU A 152 15.91 -8.41 -3.16
N GLY A 153 15.63 -7.53 -2.18
CA GLY A 153 14.29 -7.26 -1.69
C GLY A 153 13.46 -6.32 -2.57
N ALA A 154 12.23 -6.09 -2.15
CA ALA A 154 11.33 -5.16 -2.83
C ALA A 154 10.55 -4.29 -1.85
N MET A 155 10.34 -3.02 -2.22
CA MET A 155 9.58 -2.05 -1.46
C MET A 155 8.48 -1.43 -2.32
N VAL A 156 7.30 -1.21 -1.74
CA VAL A 156 6.20 -0.50 -2.39
C VAL A 156 5.66 0.59 -1.49
N ASN A 157 5.56 1.79 -2.04
CA ASN A 157 4.93 2.93 -1.39
C ASN A 157 3.52 3.14 -1.95
N ILE A 158 2.53 3.22 -1.07
CA ILE A 158 1.16 3.54 -1.45
C ILE A 158 1.00 5.06 -1.49
N LEU A 159 0.81 5.55 -2.70
CA LEU A 159 0.55 6.95 -2.99
C LEU A 159 -0.95 7.18 -3.23
N SER A 160 -1.26 8.18 -4.03
CA SER A 160 -2.61 8.54 -4.45
C SER A 160 -2.56 9.19 -5.83
N MET A 161 -3.62 9.10 -6.60
CA MET A 161 -3.81 9.92 -7.80
C MET A 161 -3.65 11.42 -7.51
N SER A 162 -3.91 11.84 -6.25
CA SER A 162 -3.65 13.20 -5.79
C SER A 162 -2.18 13.61 -5.81
N ALA A 163 -1.23 12.68 -6.01
CA ALA A 163 0.19 13.01 -6.21
C ALA A 163 0.43 13.83 -7.50
N HIS A 164 -0.46 13.72 -8.47
CA HIS A 164 -0.46 14.55 -9.69
C HIS A 164 -1.08 15.93 -9.50
N GLY A 165 -1.73 16.16 -8.38
CA GLY A 165 -2.56 17.29 -8.02
C GLY A 165 -3.92 16.79 -7.57
N GLY A 166 -4.44 17.36 -6.50
CA GLY A 166 -5.69 16.92 -5.89
C GLY A 166 -6.73 18.04 -5.79
N GLN A 167 -7.83 17.71 -5.15
CA GLN A 167 -8.89 18.66 -4.86
C GLN A 167 -8.39 19.74 -3.89
N PRO A 168 -9.00 20.93 -3.89
CA PRO A 168 -8.54 22.07 -3.06
C PRO A 168 -8.46 21.79 -1.56
N PHE A 169 -9.26 20.85 -1.07
CA PHE A 169 -9.36 20.51 0.38
C PHE A 169 -8.36 19.45 0.84
N ILE A 170 -7.42 19.01 -0.04
CA ILE A 170 -6.36 18.03 0.30
C ILE A 170 -4.97 18.51 -0.13
N THR A 171 -4.71 19.81 -0.06
CA THR A 171 -3.47 20.43 -0.57
C THR A 171 -2.21 19.82 0.06
N ALA A 172 -2.13 19.77 1.40
CA ALA A 172 -0.99 19.17 2.10
C ALA A 172 -0.84 17.67 1.83
N TYR A 173 -1.96 16.94 1.75
CA TYR A 173 -1.98 15.53 1.39
C TYR A 173 -1.37 15.29 -0.01
N SER A 174 -1.83 16.03 -1.00
CA SER A 174 -1.32 15.94 -2.38
C SER A 174 0.18 16.20 -2.44
N GLY A 175 0.65 17.26 -1.76
CA GLY A 175 2.07 17.57 -1.62
C GLY A 175 2.86 16.43 -0.97
N SER A 176 2.33 15.80 0.08
CA SER A 176 2.97 14.69 0.76
C SER A 176 3.10 13.46 -0.15
N LYS A 177 2.08 13.14 -0.94
CA LYS A 177 2.11 12.01 -1.88
C LYS A 177 3.03 12.27 -3.08
N GLY A 178 3.09 13.51 -3.59
CA GLY A 178 4.07 13.92 -4.59
C GLY A 178 5.51 13.83 -4.08
N ALA A 179 5.77 14.25 -2.83
CA ALA A 179 7.06 14.11 -2.20
C ALA A 179 7.49 12.62 -2.10
N LEU A 180 6.60 11.75 -1.65
CA LEU A 180 6.90 10.31 -1.55
C LEU A 180 7.12 9.67 -2.93
N ALA A 181 6.45 10.14 -3.99
CA ALA A 181 6.69 9.70 -5.36
C ALA A 181 8.14 9.99 -5.80
N THR A 182 8.65 11.19 -5.50
CA THR A 182 10.05 11.55 -5.78
C THR A 182 11.02 10.72 -4.94
N LEU A 183 10.75 10.53 -3.65
CA LEU A 183 11.57 9.69 -2.77
C LEU A 183 11.61 8.23 -3.23
N THR A 184 10.51 7.70 -3.77
CA THR A 184 10.46 6.36 -4.37
C THR A 184 11.50 6.21 -5.48
N LYS A 185 11.56 7.16 -6.42
CA LYS A 185 12.50 7.15 -7.54
C LYS A 185 13.95 7.27 -7.05
N ASN A 186 14.22 8.17 -6.11
CA ASN A 186 15.54 8.34 -5.53
C ASN A 186 16.01 7.12 -4.75
N ALA A 187 15.14 6.52 -3.94
CA ALA A 187 15.46 5.29 -3.22
C ALA A 187 15.73 4.13 -4.19
N ALA A 188 14.90 3.98 -5.22
CA ALA A 188 15.08 2.97 -6.27
C ALA A 188 16.47 3.10 -6.92
N PHE A 189 16.83 4.30 -7.36
CA PHE A 189 18.15 4.55 -7.98
C PHE A 189 19.29 4.25 -7.01
N SER A 190 19.19 4.70 -5.76
CA SER A 190 20.22 4.50 -4.75
C SER A 190 20.43 3.05 -4.37
N LEU A 191 19.39 2.21 -4.47
CA LEU A 191 19.41 0.81 -4.02
C LEU A 191 19.70 -0.19 -5.14
N MET A 192 19.80 0.25 -6.40
CA MET A 192 20.11 -0.61 -7.55
C MET A 192 21.38 -1.48 -7.38
N PRO A 193 22.50 -0.99 -6.79
CA PRO A 193 23.69 -1.81 -6.60
C PRO A 193 23.45 -3.06 -5.74
N TRP A 194 22.42 -3.06 -4.90
CA TRP A 194 22.03 -4.22 -4.07
C TRP A 194 20.83 -4.97 -4.64
N ARG A 195 20.37 -4.63 -5.87
CA ARG A 195 19.21 -5.21 -6.55
C ARG A 195 17.92 -5.12 -5.73
N ILE A 196 17.85 -4.13 -4.83
CA ILE A 196 16.64 -3.83 -4.08
C ILE A 196 15.77 -2.91 -4.94
N ARG A 197 14.53 -3.34 -5.18
CA ARG A 197 13.58 -2.62 -6.02
C ARG A 197 12.65 -1.76 -5.16
N VAL A 198 12.34 -0.56 -5.63
CA VAL A 198 11.40 0.33 -4.95
C VAL A 198 10.43 0.89 -5.98
N ASN A 199 9.14 0.63 -5.82
CA ASN A 199 8.07 1.10 -6.69
C ASN A 199 6.95 1.77 -5.89
N ALA A 200 6.01 2.40 -6.57
CA ALA A 200 4.85 2.99 -5.93
C ALA A 200 3.57 2.80 -6.77
N LEU A 201 2.42 2.82 -6.09
CA LEU A 201 1.10 2.85 -6.70
C LEU A 201 0.39 4.15 -6.33
N ASN A 202 0.02 4.96 -7.32
CA ASN A 202 -0.96 6.03 -7.17
C ASN A 202 -2.36 5.41 -7.20
N ILE A 203 -2.94 5.18 -6.03
CA ILE A 203 -4.26 4.58 -5.94
C ILE A 203 -5.36 5.63 -6.07
N GLY A 204 -6.45 5.24 -6.72
CA GLY A 204 -7.68 6.02 -6.80
C GLY A 204 -8.58 5.86 -5.57
N TRP A 205 -9.85 6.26 -5.74
CA TRP A 205 -10.83 6.23 -4.67
C TRP A 205 -11.24 4.79 -4.31
N MET A 206 -11.04 4.44 -3.04
CA MET A 206 -11.13 3.06 -2.58
C MET A 206 -12.19 2.88 -1.50
N ASN A 207 -12.94 1.79 -1.58
CA ASN A 207 -13.89 1.38 -0.55
C ASN A 207 -13.16 0.79 0.66
N THR A 208 -12.97 1.60 1.71
CA THR A 208 -12.34 1.20 2.96
C THR A 208 -13.04 1.78 4.19
N PRO A 209 -12.91 1.15 5.37
CA PRO A 209 -13.41 1.72 6.63
C PRO A 209 -12.80 3.10 6.95
N GLY A 210 -11.56 3.35 6.50
CA GLY A 210 -10.91 4.66 6.64
C GLY A 210 -11.59 5.73 5.81
N GLU A 211 -11.95 5.40 4.56
CA GLU A 211 -12.65 6.31 3.67
C GLU A 211 -14.08 6.58 4.13
N ASP A 212 -14.81 5.55 4.60
CA ASP A 212 -16.15 5.76 5.16
C ASP A 212 -16.13 6.78 6.30
N ARG A 213 -15.13 6.67 7.19
CA ARG A 213 -14.94 7.66 8.26
C ARG A 213 -14.66 9.07 7.71
N ILE A 214 -13.78 9.21 6.71
CA ILE A 214 -13.46 10.50 6.09
C ILE A 214 -14.69 11.11 5.45
N MET A 215 -15.45 10.33 4.70
CA MET A 215 -16.67 10.79 4.05
C MET A 215 -17.72 11.27 5.07
N LYS A 216 -17.91 10.56 6.16
CA LYS A 216 -18.82 10.93 7.24
C LYS A 216 -18.33 12.13 8.04
N THR A 217 -17.02 12.26 8.27
CA THR A 217 -16.45 13.33 9.11
C THR A 217 -16.35 14.66 8.38
N TYR A 218 -15.98 14.66 7.10
CA TYR A 218 -15.62 15.88 6.37
C TYR A 218 -16.56 16.23 5.22
N HIS A 219 -17.41 15.28 4.79
CA HIS A 219 -18.27 15.45 3.61
C HIS A 219 -19.75 15.21 3.91
N ASP A 220 -20.15 15.17 5.20
CA ASP A 220 -21.53 14.94 5.64
C ASP A 220 -22.21 13.74 4.98
N ALA A 221 -21.42 12.74 4.59
CA ALA A 221 -21.91 11.57 3.89
C ALA A 221 -22.83 10.74 4.80
N LYS A 222 -24.00 10.39 4.26
CA LYS A 222 -25.01 9.56 4.94
C LYS A 222 -24.88 8.11 4.51
N ASP A 223 -25.59 7.23 5.19
CA ASP A 223 -25.72 5.84 4.76
C ASP A 223 -26.16 5.77 3.30
N GLY A 224 -25.55 4.86 2.52
CA GLY A 224 -25.78 4.77 1.07
C GLY A 224 -24.87 5.67 0.21
N TRP A 225 -23.96 6.44 0.82
CA TRP A 225 -23.02 7.28 0.07
C TRP A 225 -22.17 6.47 -0.92
N LEU A 226 -21.81 5.23 -0.54
CA LEU A 226 -20.96 4.36 -1.35
C LEU A 226 -21.63 3.97 -2.68
N GLU A 227 -22.92 3.62 -2.65
CA GLU A 227 -23.66 3.28 -3.87
C GLU A 227 -23.83 4.50 -4.79
N LYS A 228 -24.01 5.70 -4.21
CA LYS A 228 -24.05 6.94 -4.98
C LYS A 228 -22.69 7.21 -5.62
N ALA A 229 -21.62 7.18 -4.84
CA ALA A 229 -20.26 7.39 -5.33
C ALA A 229 -19.87 6.38 -6.41
N ALA A 230 -20.26 5.10 -6.24
CA ALA A 230 -20.01 4.05 -7.21
C ALA A 230 -20.65 4.35 -8.59
N LYS A 231 -21.88 4.83 -8.60
CA LYS A 231 -22.60 5.17 -9.84
C LYS A 231 -21.94 6.31 -10.62
N GLU A 232 -21.22 7.19 -9.93
CA GLU A 232 -20.51 8.31 -10.54
C GLU A 232 -19.13 7.90 -11.07
N GLN A 233 -18.67 6.67 -10.80
CA GLN A 233 -17.39 6.20 -11.29
C GLN A 233 -17.52 5.54 -12.68
N PRO A 234 -16.49 5.68 -13.56
CA PRO A 234 -16.50 5.08 -14.90
C PRO A 234 -16.76 3.57 -14.91
N PHE A 235 -16.22 2.82 -13.94
CA PHE A 235 -16.43 1.38 -13.82
C PHE A 235 -17.62 1.01 -12.92
N GLY A 236 -18.44 1.99 -12.51
CA GLY A 236 -19.62 1.76 -11.66
C GLY A 236 -19.29 1.31 -10.23
N ARG A 237 -18.06 1.45 -9.77
CA ARG A 237 -17.60 1.04 -8.45
C ARG A 237 -16.33 1.78 -8.00
N LEU A 238 -16.07 1.81 -6.70
CA LEU A 238 -14.78 2.20 -6.16
C LEU A 238 -13.77 1.04 -6.27
N LEU A 239 -12.48 1.34 -6.06
CA LEU A 239 -11.44 0.31 -6.00
C LEU A 239 -11.69 -0.65 -4.83
N ASP A 240 -11.47 -1.94 -5.07
CA ASP A 240 -11.41 -2.94 -4.03
C ASP A 240 -9.97 -3.04 -3.48
N PRO A 241 -9.77 -2.97 -2.16
CA PRO A 241 -8.46 -3.16 -1.53
C PRO A 241 -7.73 -4.43 -1.99
N LYS A 242 -8.46 -5.50 -2.28
CA LYS A 242 -7.88 -6.78 -2.76
C LYS A 242 -7.27 -6.66 -4.16
N GLU A 243 -7.82 -5.80 -5.03
CA GLU A 243 -7.22 -5.56 -6.35
C GLU A 243 -5.86 -4.88 -6.22
N VAL A 244 -5.79 -3.85 -5.38
CA VAL A 244 -4.54 -3.15 -5.10
C VAL A 244 -3.54 -4.08 -4.39
N ALA A 245 -3.99 -4.92 -3.46
CA ALA A 245 -3.14 -5.89 -2.77
C ALA A 245 -2.49 -6.88 -3.76
N ARG A 246 -3.23 -7.33 -4.80
CA ARG A 246 -2.66 -8.17 -5.88
C ARG A 246 -1.60 -7.41 -6.70
N ALA A 247 -1.81 -6.13 -7.00
CA ALA A 247 -0.81 -5.31 -7.69
C ALA A 247 0.44 -5.10 -6.83
N VAL A 248 0.29 -4.88 -5.52
CA VAL A 248 1.41 -4.81 -4.58
C VAL A 248 2.17 -6.13 -4.55
N ALA A 249 1.47 -7.26 -4.49
CA ALA A 249 2.10 -8.58 -4.51
C ALA A 249 2.88 -8.81 -5.81
N PHE A 250 2.34 -8.44 -6.98
CA PHE A 250 3.07 -8.47 -8.24
C PHE A 250 4.35 -7.62 -8.18
N LEU A 251 4.27 -6.37 -7.73
CA LEU A 251 5.43 -5.46 -7.67
C LEU A 251 6.51 -5.91 -6.69
N THR A 252 6.15 -6.67 -5.66
CA THR A 252 7.07 -7.15 -4.63
C THR A 252 7.60 -8.56 -4.89
N SER A 253 7.01 -9.28 -5.84
CA SER A 253 7.46 -10.63 -6.23
C SER A 253 8.49 -10.61 -7.35
N GLY A 254 9.02 -11.78 -7.68
CA GLY A 254 9.90 -11.99 -8.84
C GLY A 254 9.23 -11.78 -10.20
N GLU A 255 7.88 -11.80 -10.26
CA GLU A 255 7.14 -11.63 -11.52
C GLU A 255 7.31 -10.24 -12.13
N SER A 256 7.51 -9.22 -11.29
CA SER A 256 7.75 -7.85 -11.77
C SER A 256 9.18 -7.64 -12.31
N GLY A 257 10.04 -8.67 -12.26
CA GLY A 257 11.38 -8.66 -12.86
C GLY A 257 12.22 -7.47 -12.37
N MET A 258 12.73 -6.68 -13.30
CA MET A 258 13.58 -5.52 -13.02
C MET A 258 12.82 -4.21 -12.78
N MET A 259 11.49 -4.24 -12.63
CA MET A 259 10.72 -3.01 -12.37
C MET A 259 11.18 -2.34 -11.08
N THR A 260 11.75 -1.14 -11.20
CA THR A 260 12.16 -0.30 -10.07
C THR A 260 12.01 1.18 -10.44
N GLY A 261 11.74 2.04 -9.49
CA GLY A 261 11.53 3.47 -9.69
C GLY A 261 10.21 3.82 -10.39
N SER A 262 9.34 2.86 -10.62
CA SER A 262 8.05 3.07 -11.27
C SER A 262 7.05 3.65 -10.28
N VAL A 263 6.32 4.68 -10.72
CA VAL A 263 5.15 5.24 -10.04
C VAL A 263 3.98 4.97 -10.97
N ILE A 264 3.11 4.06 -10.59
CA ILE A 264 2.08 3.48 -11.45
C ILE A 264 0.72 3.99 -11.00
N ASP A 265 -0.05 4.55 -11.92
CA ASP A 265 -1.43 4.93 -11.66
C ASP A 265 -2.31 3.67 -11.64
N PHE A 266 -3.01 3.48 -10.52
CA PHE A 266 -3.93 2.37 -10.29
C PHE A 266 -5.31 2.93 -9.97
N ASP A 267 -5.99 3.39 -11.01
CA ASP A 267 -7.28 4.06 -10.92
C ASP A 267 -8.05 3.92 -12.22
N GLN A 268 -9.30 4.32 -12.20
CA GLN A 268 -10.18 4.41 -13.34
C GLN A 268 -10.21 5.81 -14.00
N SER A 269 -9.43 6.77 -13.48
CA SER A 269 -9.11 8.03 -14.14
C SER A 269 -7.76 7.94 -14.85
N VAL A 270 -7.60 8.74 -15.90
CA VAL A 270 -6.36 8.79 -16.69
C VAL A 270 -5.74 10.16 -16.51
N ALA A 271 -4.60 10.26 -15.81
CA ALA A 271 -3.92 11.53 -15.59
C ALA A 271 -3.53 12.18 -16.92
N GLY A 272 -3.85 13.47 -17.08
CA GLY A 272 -3.62 14.23 -18.31
C GLY A 272 -4.77 14.21 -19.31
N CYS A 273 -5.82 13.40 -19.09
CA CYS A 273 -7.07 13.45 -19.85
C CYS A 273 -8.07 14.29 -19.05
N TYR A 274 -8.49 15.43 -19.62
CA TYR A 274 -9.15 16.48 -18.85
C TYR A 274 -10.68 16.53 -18.99
N GLU A 275 -11.25 15.75 -19.88
CA GLU A 275 -12.71 15.69 -20.01
C GLU A 275 -13.26 14.56 -19.16
N SER A 276 -14.52 14.66 -18.77
CA SER A 276 -15.19 13.66 -17.96
C SER A 276 -14.96 12.26 -18.54
N ALA A 277 -14.45 11.36 -17.70
CA ALA A 277 -14.30 9.97 -18.09
C ALA A 277 -15.62 9.43 -18.66
N PRO A 278 -15.59 8.53 -19.67
CA PRO A 278 -16.78 7.95 -20.25
C PRO A 278 -17.68 7.36 -19.16
N HIS A 279 -18.91 7.84 -19.06
CA HIS A 279 -19.84 7.35 -18.06
C HIS A 279 -20.40 5.99 -18.48
N PRO A 280 -20.61 5.03 -17.56
CA PRO A 280 -21.17 3.71 -17.89
C PRO A 280 -22.53 3.74 -18.61
N SER A 281 -23.30 4.82 -18.42
CA SER A 281 -24.58 5.03 -19.11
C SER A 281 -24.44 5.50 -20.55
N THR A 282 -23.22 5.79 -21.02
CA THR A 282 -22.95 6.17 -22.40
C THR A 282 -22.14 5.05 -23.05
N PRO A 283 -22.80 4.03 -23.63
CA PRO A 283 -22.05 2.95 -24.28
C PRO A 283 -21.25 3.55 -25.47
N PRO A 284 -20.03 3.00 -25.70
CA PRO A 284 -19.22 3.47 -26.83
C PRO A 284 -20.01 3.36 -28.12
N GLN A 285 -20.06 4.46 -28.88
CA GLN A 285 -20.56 4.45 -30.26
C GLN A 285 -19.40 3.99 -31.14
N TYR A 286 -19.44 2.72 -31.56
CA TYR A 286 -18.52 2.17 -32.56
C TYR A 286 -19.12 2.33 -33.96
#